data_4d15b2f517676da01e5106f3086b4b4e
#
_entry.id   4d15b2f517676da01e5106f3086b4b4e
#
_cell.length_a   1.000
_cell.length_b   1.000
_cell.length_c   1.000
_cell.angle_alpha   90.00
_cell.angle_beta   90.00
_cell.angle_gamma   90.00
#
_symmetry.space_group_name_H-M   'P 1'
#
loop_
_entity.id
_entity.type
_entity.pdbx_description
1 polymer ?
#
loop_
_entity_poly.entity_id
_entity_poly.type
_entity_poly.pdbx_seq_one_letter_code
_entity_poly.pdbx_strand_id
1 'polypeptide(L)'
;MNKLFTQIAWVEYLYWQIENKLILKRINELIKDIERNGNSGIGKPEALKHELAGFWSRRITDEHRLIYAIEGKSINIISCRGHY
;
A
#
# COMPACT_ATOMS: atom_id res chain seq x y z
N MET A 1 -0.39 -7.52 -12.82
CA MET A 1 -1.44 -6.58 -12.38
C MET A 1 -1.04 -5.15 -12.69
N ASN A 2 -2.01 -4.33 -13.04
CA ASN A 2 -1.82 -2.90 -13.16
C ASN A 2 -1.73 -2.27 -11.78
N LYS A 3 -0.95 -1.21 -11.66
CA LYS A 3 -0.80 -0.45 -10.42
C LYS A 3 -1.30 0.97 -10.65
N LEU A 4 -2.33 1.34 -9.91
CA LEU A 4 -2.95 2.65 -10.02
C LEU A 4 -2.74 3.40 -8.70
N PHE A 5 -2.07 4.54 -8.78
CA PHE A 5 -1.84 5.38 -7.61
C PHE A 5 -2.82 6.55 -7.61
N THR A 6 -3.45 6.81 -6.47
CA THR A 6 -4.16 8.08 -6.31
C THR A 6 -3.15 9.22 -6.35
N GLN A 7 -3.62 10.44 -6.51
CA GLN A 7 -2.74 11.61 -6.47
C GLN A 7 -1.98 11.68 -5.14
N ILE A 8 -2.68 11.43 -4.05
CA ILE A 8 -2.05 11.42 -2.71
C ILE A 8 -0.98 10.34 -2.62
N ALA A 9 -1.32 9.12 -3.02
CA ALA A 9 -0.37 8.00 -2.97
C ALA A 9 0.87 8.28 -3.82
N TRP A 10 0.68 8.87 -5.00
CA TRP A 10 1.79 9.18 -5.89
C TRP A 10 2.75 10.21 -5.27
N VAL A 11 2.21 11.27 -4.68
CA VAL A 11 3.02 12.28 -3.99
C VAL A 11 3.79 11.65 -2.82
N GLU A 12 3.13 10.77 -2.06
CA GLU A 12 3.77 10.08 -0.94
C GLU A 12 4.87 9.13 -1.41
N TYR A 13 4.63 8.41 -2.50
CA TYR A 13 5.61 7.51 -3.08
C TYR A 13 6.87 8.29 -3.54
N LEU A 14 6.68 9.42 -4.19
CA LEU A 14 7.79 10.29 -4.60
C LEU A 14 8.54 10.86 -3.38
N TYR A 15 7.81 11.19 -2.32
CA TYR A 15 8.41 11.64 -1.06
C TYR A 15 9.41 10.62 -0.52
N TRP A 16 9.03 9.34 -0.50
CA TRP A 16 9.92 8.29 -0.01
C TRP A 16 11.13 8.07 -0.90
N GLN A 17 11.05 8.31 -2.20
CA GLN A 17 12.20 8.22 -3.09
C GLN A 17 13.32 9.19 -2.68
N ILE A 18 12.96 10.31 -2.09
CA ILE A 18 13.92 11.33 -1.66
C ILE A 18 14.30 11.12 -0.19
N GLU A 19 13.31 10.91 0.67
CA GLU A 19 13.50 10.96 2.10
C GLU A 19 13.96 9.65 2.74
N ASN A 20 13.53 8.50 2.23
CA ASN A 20 13.89 7.23 2.83
C ASN A 20 13.77 6.07 1.86
N LYS A 21 14.88 5.65 1.30
CA LYS A 21 14.90 4.57 0.30
C LYS A 21 14.58 3.20 0.89
N LEU A 22 14.79 2.99 2.18
CA LEU A 22 14.43 1.73 2.82
C LEU A 22 12.91 1.58 2.92
N ILE A 23 12.22 2.66 3.21
CA ILE A 23 10.75 2.67 3.19
C ILE A 23 10.23 2.44 1.78
N LEU A 24 10.82 3.11 0.80
CA LEU A 24 10.47 2.88 -0.60
C LEU A 24 10.62 1.43 -1.00
N LYS A 25 11.75 0.82 -0.64
CA LYS A 25 12.00 -0.60 -0.91
C LYS A 25 10.93 -1.48 -0.28
N ARG A 26 10.55 -1.19 0.95
CA ARG A 26 9.52 -1.95 1.66
C ARG A 26 8.17 -1.82 0.97
N ILE A 27 7.80 -0.62 0.53
CA ILE A 27 6.57 -0.40 -0.22
C ILE A 27 6.57 -1.25 -1.50
N ASN A 28 7.68 -1.25 -2.22
CA ASN A 28 7.81 -2.05 -3.44
C ASN A 28 7.69 -3.55 -3.17
N GLU A 29 8.27 -4.03 -2.08
CA GLU A 29 8.14 -5.44 -1.68
C GLU A 29 6.68 -5.79 -1.35
N LEU A 30 5.98 -4.90 -0.66
CA LEU A 30 4.56 -5.11 -0.34
C LEU A 30 3.71 -5.18 -1.61
N ILE A 31 3.93 -4.28 -2.55
CA ILE A 31 3.19 -4.28 -3.82
C ILE A 31 3.43 -5.58 -4.58
N LYS A 32 4.69 -6.04 -4.65
CA LYS A 32 5.00 -7.32 -5.29
C LYS A 32 4.32 -8.49 -4.60
N ASP A 33 4.27 -8.46 -3.28
CA ASP A 33 3.61 -9.52 -2.53
C ASP A 33 2.10 -9.54 -2.77
N ILE A 34 1.47 -8.36 -2.86
CA ILE A 34 0.06 -8.26 -3.22
C ILE A 34 -0.20 -8.89 -4.59
N GLU A 35 0.68 -8.65 -5.55
CA GLU A 35 0.54 -9.25 -6.88
C GLU A 35 0.57 -10.78 -6.84
N ARG A 36 1.37 -11.35 -5.95
CA ARG A 36 1.53 -12.81 -5.83
C ARG A 36 0.45 -13.45 -4.98
N ASN A 37 0.10 -12.82 -3.88
CA ASN A 37 -0.67 -13.45 -2.82
C ASN A 37 -2.02 -12.78 -2.53
N GLY A 38 -2.37 -11.74 -3.26
CA GLY A 38 -3.63 -11.02 -3.03
C GLY A 38 -3.65 -10.38 -1.65
N ASN A 39 -4.69 -10.65 -0.88
CA ASN A 39 -4.86 -10.07 0.45
C ASN A 39 -4.28 -10.95 1.56
N SER A 40 -3.33 -11.82 1.22
CA SER A 40 -2.55 -12.63 2.17
C SER A 40 -1.08 -12.30 1.99
N GLY A 41 -0.26 -12.55 3.00
CA GLY A 41 1.17 -12.43 2.85
C GLY A 41 1.83 -11.51 3.88
N ILE A 42 2.90 -10.84 3.48
CA ILE A 42 3.73 -10.05 4.40
C ILE A 42 3.08 -8.71 4.78
N GLY A 43 3.55 -8.14 5.87
CA GLY A 43 3.08 -6.81 6.31
C GLY A 43 1.75 -6.82 7.04
N LYS A 44 1.33 -7.97 7.56
CA LYS A 44 0.09 -8.13 8.33
C LYS A 44 -1.12 -7.54 7.60
N PRO A 45 -1.52 -8.10 6.44
CA PRO A 45 -2.69 -7.61 5.72
C PRO A 45 -3.92 -7.59 6.62
N GLU A 46 -4.64 -6.49 6.59
CA GLU A 46 -5.83 -6.28 7.42
C GLU A 46 -6.92 -5.59 6.61
N ALA A 47 -8.12 -6.19 6.62
CA ALA A 47 -9.27 -5.57 6.00
C ALA A 47 -9.75 -4.39 6.86
N LEU A 48 -9.97 -3.27 6.23
CA LEU A 48 -10.46 -2.07 6.91
C LEU A 48 -11.98 -2.09 7.01
N LYS A 49 -12.51 -1.30 7.93
CA LYS A 49 -13.94 -1.31 8.28
C LYS A 49 -14.55 0.06 8.11
N HIS A 50 -15.88 0.13 8.25
CA HIS A 50 -16.67 1.36 8.23
C HIS A 50 -16.49 2.12 6.91
N GLU A 51 -16.07 3.35 6.94
CA GLU A 51 -15.90 4.20 5.76
C GLU A 51 -14.83 3.68 4.80
N LEU A 52 -13.90 2.87 5.30
CA LEU A 52 -12.84 2.29 4.51
C LEU A 52 -13.10 0.82 4.16
N ALA A 53 -14.34 0.34 4.33
CA ALA A 53 -14.69 -1.02 3.94
C ALA A 53 -14.38 -1.26 2.46
N GLY A 54 -13.76 -2.38 2.16
CA GLY A 54 -13.30 -2.70 0.80
C GLY A 54 -11.83 -2.40 0.57
N PHE A 55 -11.22 -1.60 1.44
CA PHE A 55 -9.79 -1.36 1.41
C PHE A 55 -9.06 -2.24 2.40
N TRP A 56 -7.77 -2.40 2.18
CA TRP A 56 -6.87 -3.19 3.01
C TRP A 56 -5.66 -2.38 3.38
N SER A 57 -5.02 -2.74 4.50
CA SER A 57 -3.76 -2.13 4.88
C SER A 57 -2.68 -3.20 5.04
N ARG A 58 -1.44 -2.79 4.80
CA ARG A 58 -0.26 -3.55 5.15
C ARG A 58 0.74 -2.64 5.85
N ARG A 59 1.46 -3.16 6.81
CA ARG A 59 2.47 -2.37 7.54
C ARG A 59 3.69 -2.15 6.69
N ILE A 60 4.08 -0.89 6.54
CA ILE A 60 5.37 -0.50 5.97
C ILE A 60 6.37 -0.42 7.12
N THR A 61 6.05 0.36 8.15
CA THR A 61 6.76 0.48 9.41
C THR A 61 5.71 0.57 10.53
N ASP A 62 6.14 0.78 11.77
CA ASP A 62 5.19 1.00 12.87
C ASP A 62 4.34 2.25 12.65
N GLU A 63 4.91 3.27 12.00
CA GLU A 63 4.20 4.53 11.75
C GLU A 63 3.40 4.57 10.45
N HIS A 64 3.81 3.78 9.47
CA HIS A 64 3.29 3.94 8.10
C HIS A 64 2.59 2.69 7.61
N ARG A 65 1.51 2.90 6.86
CA ARG A 65 0.70 1.83 6.27
C ARG A 65 0.55 2.06 4.77
N LEU A 66 0.52 0.97 4.04
CA LEU A 66 0.10 0.94 2.65
C LEU A 66 -1.39 0.63 2.63
N ILE A 67 -2.19 1.57 2.16
CA ILE A 67 -3.63 1.39 2.01
C ILE A 67 -3.92 1.13 0.54
N TYR A 68 -4.64 0.04 0.26
CA TYR A 68 -4.85 -0.38 -1.12
C TYR A 68 -6.16 -1.15 -1.26
N ALA A 69 -6.58 -1.36 -2.50
CA ALA A 69 -7.68 -2.26 -2.85
C ALA A 69 -7.32 -3.01 -4.13
N ILE A 70 -7.74 -4.26 -4.22
CA ILE A 70 -7.60 -5.04 -5.44
C ILE A 70 -8.92 -4.98 -6.19
N GLU A 71 -8.90 -4.53 -7.43
CA GLU A 71 -10.06 -4.48 -8.29
C GLU A 71 -9.72 -5.12 -9.63
N GLY A 72 -10.29 -6.31 -9.89
CA GLY A 72 -9.99 -7.05 -11.12
C GLY A 72 -8.49 -7.32 -11.24
N LYS A 73 -7.87 -6.80 -12.28
CA LYS A 73 -6.43 -6.97 -12.56
C LYS A 73 -5.60 -5.78 -12.11
N SER A 74 -6.14 -4.96 -11.21
CA SER A 74 -5.45 -3.75 -10.75
C SER A 74 -5.30 -3.73 -9.24
N ILE A 75 -4.20 -3.14 -8.79
CA ILE A 75 -3.99 -2.77 -7.40
C ILE A 75 -4.14 -1.25 -7.34
N ASN A 76 -5.13 -0.79 -6.61
CA ASN A 76 -5.35 0.63 -6.40
C ASN A 76 -4.65 1.05 -5.11
N ILE A 77 -3.64 1.89 -5.21
CA ILE A 77 -2.86 2.36 -4.06
C ILE A 77 -3.41 3.71 -3.62
N ILE A 78 -3.94 3.74 -2.42
CA ILE A 78 -4.69 4.88 -1.89
C ILE A 78 -3.78 5.82 -1.13
N SER A 79 -2.88 5.25 -0.31
CA SER A 79 -1.89 6.02 0.44
C SER A 79 -0.75 5.11 0.87
N CYS A 80 0.40 5.68 1.15
CA CYS A 80 1.56 4.93 1.63
C CYS A 80 2.38 5.71 2.67
N ARG A 81 1.75 6.61 3.39
CA ARG A 81 2.40 7.38 4.45
C ARG A 81 1.41 7.66 5.57
N GLY A 82 1.86 7.47 6.81
CA GLY A 82 1.04 7.70 7.98
C GLY A 82 0.09 6.57 8.30
N HIS A 83 -0.78 6.83 9.24
CA HIS A 83 -1.90 5.97 9.64
C HIS A 83 -3.21 6.53 9.10
N TYR A 84 -4.18 5.67 9.03
CA TYR A 84 -5.56 6.04 8.74
C TYR A 84 -6.34 6.14 10.05
#